data_2075b3cbadcbccdb25a4b222e9675483
#
_entry.id   2075b3cbadcbccdb25a4b222e9675483
#
_cell.length_a   1.000
_cell.length_b   1.000
_cell.length_c   1.000
_cell.angle_alpha   90.00
_cell.angle_beta   90.00
_cell.angle_gamma   90.00
#
_symmetry.space_group_name_H-M   'P 1'
#
loop_
_entity.id
_entity.type
_entity.pdbx_description
1 polymer ?
#
loop_
_entity_poly.entity_id
_entity_poly.type
_entity_poly.pdbx_seq_one_letter_code
_entity_poly.pdbx_strand_id
1 'polypeptide(L)'
;MNRFYIEKLVVSGGGHKASVIDFRPGLNFVLGPSNTGKSLVMDCMDYVFGFTPKKNRPSKIVDNSYGYDRIALHLATDRGTVVLERKIGDSKISVNGTDPTVDHGSYSVNHNAKKNINAVYLHLLGIDEPHSVRSAETGSKTQELTWRSMLHLFFIRHISLADKKQVKYASPVFYQPS
;
A
#
# COMPACT_ATOMS: atom_id res chain seq x y z
N MET A 1 -9.39 -1.55 19.51
CA MET A 1 -8.12 -1.57 18.74
C MET A 1 -8.53 -1.67 17.29
N ASN A 2 -8.22 -0.64 16.49
CA ASN A 2 -8.60 -0.67 15.07
C ASN A 2 -7.78 -1.76 14.37
N ARG A 3 -8.46 -2.74 13.81
CA ARG A 3 -7.85 -3.84 13.05
C ARG A 3 -8.50 -3.90 11.69
N PHE A 4 -7.68 -4.14 10.69
CA PHE A 4 -8.17 -4.49 9.37
C PHE A 4 -7.34 -5.62 8.77
N TYR A 5 -7.90 -6.32 7.81
CA TYR A 5 -7.16 -7.23 6.95
C TYR A 5 -7.60 -7.05 5.50
N ILE A 6 -6.73 -7.43 4.57
CA ILE A 6 -7.08 -7.43 3.16
C ILE A 6 -7.96 -8.65 2.90
N GLU A 7 -9.22 -8.41 2.55
CA GLU A 7 -10.19 -9.46 2.24
C GLU A 7 -10.10 -9.88 0.76
N LYS A 8 -9.85 -8.90 -0.12
CA LYS A 8 -9.88 -9.15 -1.56
C LYS A 8 -8.99 -8.19 -2.32
N LEU A 9 -8.29 -8.70 -3.34
CA LEU A 9 -7.63 -7.93 -4.38
C LEU A 9 -8.38 -8.15 -5.68
N VAL A 10 -8.75 -7.06 -6.36
CA VAL A 10 -9.43 -7.09 -7.66
C VAL A 10 -8.62 -6.30 -8.66
N VAL A 11 -8.32 -6.91 -9.81
CA VAL A 11 -7.73 -6.23 -10.97
C VAL A 11 -8.74 -6.30 -12.10
N SER A 12 -9.15 -5.15 -12.64
CA SER A 12 -10.27 -5.06 -13.56
C SER A 12 -10.09 -3.97 -14.62
N GLY A 13 -11.05 -3.87 -15.54
CA GLY A 13 -11.09 -2.87 -16.60
C GLY A 13 -10.58 -3.37 -17.94
N GLY A 14 -10.50 -2.47 -18.92
CA GLY A 14 -10.03 -2.77 -20.27
C GLY A 14 -10.87 -3.79 -21.05
N GLY A 15 -12.11 -4.05 -20.63
CA GLY A 15 -12.97 -5.05 -21.26
C GLY A 15 -12.65 -6.50 -20.88
N HIS A 16 -11.69 -6.72 -19.99
CA HIS A 16 -11.31 -8.06 -19.54
C HIS A 16 -12.15 -8.50 -18.33
N LYS A 17 -12.30 -9.83 -18.18
CA LYS A 17 -12.86 -10.41 -16.97
C LYS A 17 -11.99 -10.03 -15.78
N ALA A 18 -12.60 -9.54 -14.71
CA ALA A 18 -11.87 -9.18 -13.50
C ALA A 18 -11.11 -10.40 -12.93
N SER A 19 -9.87 -10.17 -12.55
CA SER A 19 -9.07 -11.12 -11.78
C SER A 19 -9.25 -10.82 -10.30
N VAL A 20 -9.65 -11.84 -9.53
CA VAL A 20 -9.97 -11.70 -8.11
C VAL A 20 -9.13 -12.67 -7.30
N ILE A 21 -8.55 -12.19 -6.23
CA ILE A 21 -7.88 -12.99 -5.21
C ILE A 21 -8.55 -12.70 -3.89
N ASP A 22 -9.15 -13.73 -3.28
CA ASP A 22 -9.74 -13.64 -1.95
C ASP A 22 -8.72 -14.07 -0.90
N PHE A 23 -8.69 -13.34 0.22
CA PHE A 23 -7.87 -13.65 1.38
C PHE A 23 -8.77 -13.92 2.58
N ARG A 24 -8.24 -14.65 3.55
CA ARG A 24 -8.91 -14.97 4.80
C ARG A 24 -8.11 -14.40 5.98
N PRO A 25 -8.74 -14.14 7.13
CA PRO A 25 -8.00 -13.82 8.34
C PRO A 25 -6.95 -14.88 8.65
N GLY A 26 -5.78 -14.45 9.11
CA GLY A 26 -4.67 -15.33 9.41
C GLY A 26 -3.70 -15.53 8.24
N LEU A 27 -3.12 -16.72 8.14
CA LEU A 27 -2.07 -17.03 7.18
C LEU A 27 -2.64 -17.42 5.81
N ASN A 28 -2.17 -16.75 4.76
CA ASN A 28 -2.53 -17.02 3.36
C ASN A 28 -1.27 -17.38 2.58
N PHE A 29 -1.36 -18.39 1.72
CA PHE A 29 -0.29 -18.81 0.85
C PHE A 29 -0.68 -18.58 -0.62
N VAL A 30 0.18 -17.89 -1.38
CA VAL A 30 0.05 -17.76 -2.83
C VAL A 30 1.08 -18.67 -3.48
N LEU A 31 0.62 -19.81 -3.98
CA LEU A 31 1.46 -20.85 -4.58
C LEU A 31 1.34 -20.86 -6.10
N GLY A 32 2.37 -21.31 -6.78
CA GLY A 32 2.37 -21.48 -8.24
C GLY A 32 3.79 -21.51 -8.81
N PRO A 33 3.95 -21.95 -10.08
CA PRO A 33 5.23 -21.93 -10.79
C PRO A 33 5.85 -20.53 -10.90
N SER A 34 7.10 -20.46 -11.34
CA SER A 34 7.74 -19.18 -11.65
C SER A 34 6.98 -18.46 -12.78
N ASN A 35 7.01 -17.13 -12.75
CA ASN A 35 6.36 -16.24 -13.72
C ASN A 35 4.81 -16.31 -13.78
N THR A 36 4.13 -16.82 -12.76
CA THR A 36 2.66 -16.87 -12.68
C THR A 36 2.03 -15.65 -11.99
N GLY A 37 2.77 -14.56 -11.82
CA GLY A 37 2.22 -13.31 -11.28
C GLY A 37 2.19 -13.22 -9.74
N LYS A 38 2.80 -14.17 -8.99
CA LYS A 38 2.83 -14.11 -7.52
C LYS A 38 3.38 -12.78 -6.97
N SER A 39 4.49 -12.31 -7.52
CA SER A 39 5.07 -11.01 -7.13
C SER A 39 4.20 -9.84 -7.56
N LEU A 40 3.43 -9.99 -8.64
CA LEU A 40 2.51 -8.95 -9.12
C LEU A 40 1.38 -8.70 -8.11
N VAL A 41 0.95 -9.72 -7.37
CA VAL A 41 -0.03 -9.55 -6.28
C VAL A 41 0.46 -8.54 -5.25
N MET A 42 1.72 -8.69 -4.80
CA MET A 42 2.34 -7.75 -3.86
C MET A 42 2.52 -6.36 -4.48
N ASP A 43 2.89 -6.29 -5.76
CA ASP A 43 3.04 -5.02 -6.47
C ASP A 43 1.70 -4.30 -6.62
N CYS A 44 0.59 -5.02 -6.88
CA CYS A 44 -0.76 -4.47 -6.93
C CYS A 44 -1.19 -3.89 -5.57
N MET A 45 -0.94 -4.61 -4.48
CA MET A 45 -1.22 -4.13 -3.13
C MET A 45 -0.41 -2.84 -2.82
N ASP A 46 0.91 -2.87 -3.08
CA ASP A 46 1.78 -1.72 -2.85
C ASP A 46 1.35 -0.50 -3.68
N TYR A 47 0.88 -0.73 -4.91
CA TYR A 47 0.36 0.32 -5.78
C TYR A 47 -0.87 1.01 -5.19
N VAL A 48 -1.85 0.24 -4.71
CA VAL A 48 -3.03 0.80 -4.04
C VAL A 48 -2.63 1.45 -2.72
N PHE A 49 -1.64 0.93 -2.01
CA PHE A 49 -1.08 1.56 -0.80
C PHE A 49 -0.18 2.78 -1.08
N GLY A 50 -0.25 3.35 -2.28
CA GLY A 50 0.34 4.64 -2.61
C GLY A 50 1.72 4.59 -3.27
N PHE A 51 2.21 3.40 -3.65
CA PHE A 51 3.44 3.33 -4.45
C PHE A 51 3.24 4.05 -5.78
N THR A 52 4.22 4.88 -6.16
CA THR A 52 4.24 5.54 -7.46
C THR A 52 5.46 5.06 -8.24
N PRO A 53 5.25 4.35 -9.37
CA PRO A 53 6.34 3.93 -10.24
C PRO A 53 7.15 5.14 -10.74
N LYS A 54 8.48 4.98 -10.80
CA LYS A 54 9.39 5.99 -11.33
C LYS A 54 10.04 5.46 -12.61
N LYS A 55 10.53 6.36 -13.48
CA LYS A 55 11.22 5.99 -14.73
C LYS A 55 12.39 5.03 -14.50
N ASN A 56 13.16 5.23 -13.44
CA ASN A 56 14.28 4.38 -13.06
C ASN A 56 13.88 3.13 -12.24
N ARG A 57 12.61 2.99 -11.92
CA ARG A 57 12.04 1.82 -11.24
C ARG A 57 10.68 1.52 -11.84
N PRO A 58 10.65 0.97 -13.08
CA PRO A 58 9.41 0.61 -13.73
C PRO A 58 8.69 -0.48 -12.94
N SER A 59 7.38 -0.44 -12.96
CA SER A 59 6.53 -1.48 -12.37
C SER A 59 5.78 -2.18 -13.49
N LYS A 60 5.68 -3.51 -13.41
CA LYS A 60 4.88 -4.33 -14.34
C LYS A 60 3.39 -3.94 -14.33
N ILE A 61 2.92 -3.28 -13.28
CA ILE A 61 1.53 -2.80 -13.16
C ILE A 61 1.19 -1.77 -14.23
N VAL A 62 2.14 -0.91 -14.60
CA VAL A 62 1.95 0.17 -15.60
C VAL A 62 2.15 -0.33 -17.03
N ASP A 63 2.38 -1.61 -17.22
CA ASP A 63 2.50 -2.21 -18.54
C ASP A 63 1.11 -2.42 -19.14
N ASN A 64 0.75 -1.57 -20.08
CA ASN A 64 -0.55 -1.60 -20.76
C ASN A 64 -0.80 -2.88 -21.55
N SER A 65 0.21 -3.76 -21.71
CA SER A 65 0.05 -5.04 -22.42
C SER A 65 -0.91 -6.01 -21.74
N TYR A 66 -1.15 -5.85 -20.44
CA TYR A 66 -2.09 -6.69 -19.69
C TYR A 66 -3.55 -6.27 -19.84
N GLY A 67 -3.82 -5.07 -20.35
CA GLY A 67 -5.17 -4.59 -20.67
C GLY A 67 -6.06 -4.22 -19.47
N TYR A 68 -5.63 -4.40 -18.24
CA TYR A 68 -6.36 -3.92 -17.06
C TYR A 68 -6.09 -2.43 -16.82
N ASP A 69 -7.07 -1.72 -16.25
CA ASP A 69 -6.95 -0.29 -16.02
C ASP A 69 -7.11 0.14 -14.55
N ARG A 70 -7.55 -0.75 -13.66
CA ARG A 70 -7.75 -0.42 -12.24
C ARG A 70 -7.48 -1.59 -11.31
N ILE A 71 -7.07 -1.23 -10.10
CA ILE A 71 -6.78 -2.17 -9.01
C ILE A 71 -7.56 -1.72 -7.80
N ALA A 72 -8.27 -2.65 -7.15
CA ALA A 72 -8.99 -2.40 -5.92
C ALA A 72 -8.57 -3.37 -4.82
N LEU A 73 -8.46 -2.86 -3.59
CA LEU A 73 -8.33 -3.62 -2.37
C LEU A 73 -9.60 -3.45 -1.54
N HIS A 74 -10.18 -4.57 -1.14
CA HIS A 74 -11.23 -4.60 -0.15
C HIS A 74 -10.60 -4.94 1.19
N LEU A 75 -10.79 -4.06 2.15
CA LEU A 75 -10.33 -4.22 3.52
C LEU A 75 -11.54 -4.49 4.39
N ALA A 76 -11.48 -5.56 5.19
CA ALA A 76 -12.46 -5.79 6.25
C ALA A 76 -11.93 -5.14 7.53
N THR A 77 -12.77 -4.35 8.20
CA THR A 77 -12.50 -3.69 9.47
C THR A 77 -13.44 -4.23 10.55
N ASP A 78 -13.21 -3.85 11.80
CA ASP A 78 -14.13 -4.18 12.91
C ASP A 78 -15.53 -3.52 12.76
N ARG A 79 -15.68 -2.52 11.85
CA ARG A 79 -16.87 -1.68 11.70
C ARG A 79 -17.53 -1.79 10.33
N GLY A 80 -16.94 -2.54 9.40
CA GLY A 80 -17.46 -2.68 8.06
C GLY A 80 -16.37 -2.99 7.04
N THR A 81 -16.53 -2.46 5.84
CA THR A 81 -15.57 -2.62 4.75
C THR A 81 -15.06 -1.28 4.25
N VAL A 82 -13.81 -1.25 3.81
CA VAL A 82 -13.22 -0.12 3.09
C VAL A 82 -12.72 -0.63 1.75
N VAL A 83 -13.15 0.00 0.68
CA VAL A 83 -12.71 -0.32 -0.69
C VAL A 83 -11.83 0.82 -1.19
N LEU A 84 -10.60 0.47 -1.47
CA LEU A 84 -9.59 1.36 -2.02
C LEU A 84 -9.40 1.03 -3.49
N GLU A 85 -9.75 1.92 -4.40
CA GLU A 85 -9.59 1.70 -5.84
C GLU A 85 -8.65 2.74 -6.43
N ARG A 86 -7.69 2.28 -7.23
CA ARG A 86 -6.76 3.15 -7.95
C ARG A 86 -6.69 2.76 -9.42
N LYS A 87 -6.92 3.76 -10.30
CA LYS A 87 -6.70 3.60 -11.72
C LYS A 87 -5.19 3.53 -12.01
N ILE A 88 -4.80 2.66 -12.95
CA ILE A 88 -3.39 2.50 -13.33
C ILE A 88 -2.92 3.81 -13.99
N GLY A 89 -1.79 4.34 -13.50
CA GLY A 89 -1.24 5.63 -13.92
C GLY A 89 -1.81 6.85 -13.19
N ASP A 90 -2.87 6.70 -12.37
CA ASP A 90 -3.45 7.83 -11.63
C ASP A 90 -2.69 8.11 -10.32
N SER A 91 -2.71 9.36 -9.91
CA SER A 91 -2.20 9.85 -8.63
C SER A 91 -3.28 9.92 -7.54
N LYS A 92 -4.50 9.46 -7.83
CA LYS A 92 -5.63 9.47 -6.91
C LYS A 92 -6.11 8.06 -6.59
N ILE A 93 -6.62 7.90 -5.38
CA ILE A 93 -7.24 6.68 -4.88
C ILE A 93 -8.67 7.02 -4.46
N SER A 94 -9.64 6.28 -4.97
CA SER A 94 -11.02 6.35 -4.54
C SER A 94 -11.21 5.50 -3.29
N VAL A 95 -11.87 6.05 -2.27
CA VAL A 95 -12.19 5.39 -1.01
C VAL A 95 -13.70 5.30 -0.89
N ASN A 96 -14.21 4.09 -0.76
CA ASN A 96 -15.63 3.79 -0.56
C ASN A 96 -15.77 2.66 0.46
N GLY A 97 -16.99 2.31 0.85
CA GLY A 97 -17.22 1.18 1.74
C GLY A 97 -18.41 1.37 2.66
N THR A 98 -18.45 0.56 3.71
CA THR A 98 -19.53 0.58 4.73
C THR A 98 -19.01 0.97 6.12
N ASP A 99 -17.70 1.11 6.30
CA ASP A 99 -17.12 1.58 7.58
C ASP A 99 -17.49 3.07 7.78
N PRO A 100 -18.31 3.40 8.77
CA PRO A 100 -18.79 4.77 8.98
C PRO A 100 -17.71 5.73 9.50
N THR A 101 -16.56 5.23 9.89
CA THR A 101 -15.46 6.04 10.43
C THR A 101 -14.48 6.50 9.36
N VAL A 102 -14.64 6.02 8.14
CA VAL A 102 -13.78 6.37 7.00
C VAL A 102 -14.54 7.24 6.02
N ASP A 103 -14.07 8.45 5.80
CA ASP A 103 -14.67 9.37 4.84
C ASP A 103 -14.49 8.87 3.40
N HIS A 104 -15.59 8.80 2.66
CA HIS A 104 -15.58 8.44 1.26
C HIS A 104 -15.04 9.57 0.39
N GLY A 105 -14.49 9.23 -0.75
CA GLY A 105 -14.08 10.21 -1.75
C GLY A 105 -12.75 9.88 -2.44
N SER A 106 -12.21 10.90 -3.09
CA SER A 106 -10.96 10.80 -3.84
C SER A 106 -9.82 11.45 -3.06
N TYR A 107 -8.74 10.70 -2.88
CA TYR A 107 -7.57 11.07 -2.10
C TYR A 107 -6.31 11.06 -2.96
N SER A 108 -5.41 12.01 -2.75
CA SER A 108 -4.13 12.05 -3.43
C SER A 108 -3.14 11.07 -2.79
N VAL A 109 -2.30 10.43 -3.60
CA VAL A 109 -1.13 9.68 -3.11
C VAL A 109 0.01 10.59 -2.65
N ASN A 110 -0.04 11.89 -3.01
CA ASN A 110 0.93 12.87 -2.55
C ASN A 110 0.62 13.27 -1.11
N HIS A 111 1.53 13.00 -0.19
CA HIS A 111 1.39 13.29 1.24
C HIS A 111 1.29 14.80 1.54
N ASN A 112 1.77 15.67 0.65
CA ASN A 112 1.64 17.13 0.81
C ASN A 112 0.27 17.67 0.38
N ALA A 113 -0.59 16.84 -0.21
CA ALA A 113 -1.93 17.26 -0.60
C ALA A 113 -2.83 17.41 0.64
N LYS A 114 -3.70 18.43 0.66
CA LYS A 114 -4.65 18.66 1.76
C LYS A 114 -5.53 17.44 2.05
N LYS A 115 -5.97 16.72 1.00
CA LYS A 115 -6.72 15.46 1.11
C LYS A 115 -5.85 14.33 0.57
N ASN A 116 -5.02 13.77 1.41
CA ASN A 116 -4.12 12.68 1.06
C ASN A 116 -4.57 11.35 1.68
N ILE A 117 -4.21 10.26 1.02
CA ILE A 117 -4.61 8.91 1.42
C ILE A 117 -3.90 8.43 2.71
N ASN A 118 -2.78 9.05 3.07
CA ASN A 118 -2.02 8.69 4.26
C ASN A 118 -2.87 8.78 5.53
N ALA A 119 -3.71 9.81 5.64
CA ALA A 119 -4.61 9.99 6.78
C ALA A 119 -5.58 8.81 6.94
N VAL A 120 -6.14 8.30 5.82
CA VAL A 120 -7.02 7.12 5.85
C VAL A 120 -6.28 5.88 6.34
N TYR A 121 -5.06 5.65 5.86
CA TYR A 121 -4.28 4.47 6.29
C TYR A 121 -3.85 4.53 7.74
N LEU A 122 -3.46 5.71 8.23
CA LEU A 122 -3.12 5.90 9.64
C LEU A 122 -4.35 5.73 10.53
N HIS A 123 -5.51 6.27 10.13
CA HIS A 123 -6.78 6.08 10.82
C HIS A 123 -7.14 4.58 10.95
N LEU A 124 -6.98 3.80 9.89
CA LEU A 124 -7.20 2.35 9.91
C LEU A 124 -6.27 1.60 10.89
N LEU A 125 -5.13 2.20 11.24
CA LEU A 125 -4.23 1.69 12.28
C LEU A 125 -4.55 2.25 13.69
N GLY A 126 -5.52 3.16 13.81
CA GLY A 126 -5.85 3.86 15.05
C GLY A 126 -4.91 5.00 15.38
N ILE A 127 -4.26 5.58 14.36
CA ILE A 127 -3.37 6.73 14.48
C ILE A 127 -4.10 7.92 13.84
N ASP A 128 -4.87 8.65 14.65
CA ASP A 128 -5.72 9.74 14.17
C ASP A 128 -5.01 11.09 14.22
N GLU A 129 -3.98 11.22 15.05
CA GLU A 129 -3.22 12.45 15.17
C GLU A 129 -1.87 12.38 14.44
N PRO A 130 -1.38 13.51 13.91
CA PRO A 130 -0.05 13.56 13.30
C PRO A 130 1.03 13.25 14.34
N HIS A 131 1.83 12.23 14.08
CA HIS A 131 2.99 11.91 14.90
C HIS A 131 4.27 12.28 14.17
N SER A 132 5.16 12.98 14.88
CA SER A 132 6.49 13.30 14.39
C SER A 132 7.51 12.37 14.99
N VAL A 133 8.34 11.77 14.14
CA VAL A 133 9.44 10.89 14.54
C VAL A 133 10.75 11.63 14.36
N ARG A 134 11.63 11.57 15.36
CA ARG A 134 12.96 12.16 15.26
C ARG A 134 13.85 11.31 14.36
N SER A 135 14.59 11.96 13.46
CA SER A 135 15.64 11.29 12.70
C SER A 135 16.79 10.87 13.62
N ALA A 136 17.24 9.63 13.49
CA ALA A 136 18.27 9.06 14.36
C ALA A 136 19.63 9.75 14.25
N GLU A 137 19.96 10.34 13.08
CA GLU A 137 21.30 10.86 12.82
C GLU A 137 21.63 12.23 13.39
N THR A 138 20.65 13.11 13.49
CA THR A 138 20.94 14.51 13.86
C THR A 138 20.20 15.00 15.08
N GLY A 139 19.25 14.22 15.63
CA GLY A 139 18.46 14.57 16.80
C GLY A 139 17.57 15.82 16.65
N SER A 140 17.80 16.64 15.62
CA SER A 140 17.17 17.94 15.41
C SER A 140 16.10 17.94 14.31
N LYS A 141 16.09 16.97 13.41
CA LYS A 141 15.10 16.88 12.34
C LYS A 141 13.97 15.93 12.74
N THR A 142 12.76 16.46 12.79
CA THR A 142 11.54 15.68 12.93
C THR A 142 10.94 15.44 11.55
N GLN A 143 10.42 14.24 11.33
CA GLN A 143 9.68 13.86 10.13
C GLN A 143 8.31 13.35 10.53
N GLU A 144 7.29 13.76 9.80
CA GLU A 144 5.94 13.24 10.02
C GLU A 144 5.88 11.75 9.71
N LEU A 145 5.21 10.99 10.59
CA LEU A 145 4.97 9.57 10.39
C LEU A 145 4.03 9.38 9.20
N THR A 146 4.46 8.59 8.23
CA THR A 146 3.65 8.27 7.07
C THR A 146 3.37 6.77 6.99
N TRP A 147 2.25 6.39 6.39
CA TRP A 147 1.97 5.00 6.06
C TRP A 147 3.12 4.34 5.30
N ARG A 148 3.71 5.06 4.33
CA ARG A 148 4.83 4.55 3.53
C ARG A 148 6.08 4.23 4.36
N SER A 149 6.36 5.00 5.40
CA SER A 149 7.48 4.70 6.31
C SER A 149 7.20 3.46 7.18
N MET A 150 5.93 3.18 7.48
CA MET A 150 5.52 1.99 8.24
C MET A 150 5.37 0.74 7.37
N LEU A 151 5.01 0.91 6.11
CA LEU A 151 4.71 -0.20 5.20
C LEU A 151 5.88 -1.18 5.04
N HIS A 152 7.12 -0.70 5.16
CA HIS A 152 8.33 -1.54 5.12
C HIS A 152 8.38 -2.57 6.27
N LEU A 153 7.66 -2.35 7.36
CA LEU A 153 7.56 -3.31 8.47
C LEU A 153 6.62 -4.47 8.12
N PHE A 154 5.69 -4.24 7.19
CA PHE A 154 4.65 -5.21 6.82
C PHE A 154 4.92 -5.88 5.47
N PHE A 155 5.61 -5.20 4.56
CA PHE A 155 5.89 -5.68 3.21
C PHE A 155 7.36 -6.08 3.07
N ILE A 156 7.65 -7.37 3.28
CA ILE A 156 8.99 -7.93 3.11
C ILE A 156 9.06 -8.59 1.73
N ARG A 157 9.89 -8.05 0.85
CA ARG A 157 10.13 -8.60 -0.49
C ARG A 157 11.36 -9.52 -0.48
N HIS A 158 11.37 -10.54 -1.34
CA HIS A 158 12.52 -11.44 -1.50
C HIS A 158 13.84 -10.68 -1.78
N ILE A 159 13.79 -9.63 -2.59
CA ILE A 159 14.96 -8.78 -2.88
C ILE A 159 15.47 -8.09 -1.62
N SER A 160 14.57 -7.69 -0.72
CA SER A 160 14.93 -7.06 0.56
C SER A 160 15.61 -8.04 1.51
N LEU A 161 15.28 -9.33 1.43
CA LEU A 161 15.93 -10.37 2.22
C LEU A 161 17.34 -10.71 1.72
N ALA A 162 17.57 -10.61 0.41
CA ALA A 162 18.89 -10.84 -0.20
C ALA A 162 19.86 -9.67 0.06
N ASP A 163 19.36 -8.45 0.20
CA ASP A 163 20.15 -7.27 0.50
C ASP A 163 20.16 -7.02 2.02
N LYS A 164 21.25 -7.46 2.68
CA LYS A 164 21.45 -7.27 4.13
C LYS A 164 21.33 -5.80 4.59
N LYS A 165 21.54 -4.83 3.68
CA LYS A 165 21.36 -3.41 3.98
C LYS A 165 19.88 -3.06 4.15
N GLN A 166 18.97 -3.64 3.34
CA GLN A 166 17.55 -3.34 3.45
C GLN A 166 16.86 -3.99 4.65
N VAL A 167 17.34 -5.13 5.11
CA VAL A 167 16.81 -5.79 6.33
C VAL A 167 17.17 -5.01 7.60
N LYS A 168 18.35 -4.36 7.62
CA LYS A 168 18.76 -3.50 8.75
C LYS A 168 18.03 -2.15 8.79
N TYR A 169 17.45 -1.71 7.66
CA TYR A 169 16.89 -0.37 7.52
C TYR A 169 15.48 -0.45 6.95
N ALA A 170 14.51 -0.46 7.82
CA ALA A 170 13.10 -0.37 7.45
C ALA A 170 12.79 0.95 6.69
N SER A 171 13.65 1.95 6.82
CA SER A 171 13.74 3.16 6.01
C SER A 171 15.12 3.77 6.22
N PRO A 172 15.78 4.34 5.19
CA PRO A 172 17.02 5.11 5.39
C PRO A 172 16.85 6.32 6.31
N VAL A 173 15.62 6.65 6.71
CA VAL A 173 15.28 7.71 7.66
C VAL A 173 15.49 7.28 9.11
N PHE A 174 15.48 5.97 9.42
CA PHE A 174 15.48 5.49 10.79
C PHE A 174 16.82 4.97 11.29
N TYR A 175 17.78 4.66 10.43
CA TYR A 175 19.08 4.14 10.88
C TYR A 175 20.17 4.24 9.81
N GLN A 176 21.24 5.03 10.05
CA GLN A 176 22.56 4.84 9.45
C GLN A 176 23.52 4.56 10.61
N PRO A 177 24.21 3.42 10.66
CA PRO A 177 25.31 3.25 11.61
C PRO A 177 26.51 4.06 11.14
N SER A 178 27.11 4.72 12.08
CA SER A 178 28.46 5.29 11.99
C SER A 178 29.51 4.26 11.60
#